data_43800d4c94acb009078cbb9d1aad5377
#
_entry.id   43800d4c94acb009078cbb9d1aad5377
#
_cell.length_a   1.000
_cell.length_b   1.000
_cell.length_c   1.000
_cell.angle_alpha   90.00
_cell.angle_beta   90.00
_cell.angle_gamma   90.00
#
_symmetry.space_group_name_H-M   'P 1'
#
loop_
_entity.id
_entity.type
_entity.pdbx_description
1 polymer ?
#
loop_
_entity_poly.entity_id
_entity_poly.type
_entity_poly.pdbx_seq_one_letter_code
_entity_poly.pdbx_strand_id
1 'polypeptide(L)'
;EEMLNFENYRDVIDDNFVEEIYQSSPLHDIGTVGIPDMILLKPGKLTSEEFEIMKMHSAIGGDTLRAADKEAGQHSFLTMGRDIAYCHHEKWDGSGYPFVLKERRIPLPARITALADVYDVLTSKRPYKEPFSHEKSKTIIEEGRSTHFDPDVVDAFLARENKFILICKSNQSTDELSPIQQVVQMIG
;
A
#
# COMPACT_ATOMS: atom_id res chain seq x y z
N GLU A 1 -5.52 11.81 -9.37
CA GLU A 1 -6.05 12.62 -10.47
C GLU A 1 -7.44 12.14 -10.95
N GLU A 2 -7.62 10.85 -11.32
CA GLU A 2 -8.90 10.36 -11.85
C GLU A 2 -10.05 10.49 -10.86
N MET A 3 -9.80 10.28 -9.58
CA MET A 3 -10.81 10.41 -8.53
C MET A 3 -11.36 11.84 -8.38
N LEU A 4 -10.68 12.86 -8.89
CA LEU A 4 -11.22 14.22 -8.97
C LEU A 4 -12.49 14.33 -9.81
N ASN A 5 -12.73 13.39 -10.72
CA ASN A 5 -13.93 13.33 -11.53
C ASN A 5 -15.17 12.83 -10.76
N PHE A 6 -14.97 12.21 -9.59
CA PHE A 6 -16.04 11.75 -8.73
C PHE A 6 -16.48 12.87 -7.78
N GLU A 7 -17.78 13.21 -7.73
CA GLU A 7 -18.31 14.30 -6.90
C GLU A 7 -17.86 14.22 -5.43
N ASN A 8 -17.80 13.01 -4.90
CA ASN A 8 -17.47 12.77 -3.49
C ASN A 8 -16.02 13.14 -3.10
N TYR A 9 -15.13 13.39 -4.06
CA TYR A 9 -13.71 13.61 -3.81
C TYR A 9 -13.19 14.96 -4.28
N ARG A 10 -14.02 15.78 -4.94
CA ARG A 10 -13.62 17.10 -5.47
C ARG A 10 -13.14 18.07 -4.39
N ASP A 11 -13.73 17.98 -3.20
CA ASP A 11 -13.38 18.85 -2.07
C ASP A 11 -12.29 18.24 -1.16
N VAL A 12 -11.86 16.99 -1.45
CA VAL A 12 -10.90 16.25 -0.62
C VAL A 12 -9.56 16.07 -1.33
N ILE A 13 -9.59 15.89 -2.66
CA ILE A 13 -8.39 15.69 -3.47
C ILE A 13 -8.06 16.99 -4.19
N ASP A 14 -6.98 17.62 -3.81
CA ASP A 14 -6.35 18.77 -4.49
C ASP A 14 -4.91 18.42 -4.87
N ASP A 15 -4.20 19.38 -5.45
CA ASP A 15 -2.80 19.19 -5.84
C ASP A 15 -1.90 18.88 -4.62
N ASN A 16 -2.22 19.45 -3.46
CA ASN A 16 -1.49 19.20 -2.23
C ASN A 16 -1.70 17.74 -1.76
N PHE A 17 -2.94 17.24 -1.79
CA PHE A 17 -3.23 15.83 -1.49
C PHE A 17 -2.44 14.87 -2.42
N VAL A 18 -2.35 15.21 -3.72
CA VAL A 18 -1.60 14.40 -4.69
C VAL A 18 -0.10 14.40 -4.37
N GLU A 19 0.46 15.55 -4.03
CA GLU A 19 1.86 15.66 -3.62
C GLU A 19 2.13 14.92 -2.30
N GLU A 20 1.28 15.09 -1.30
CA GLU A 20 1.42 14.42 -0.01
C GLU A 20 1.34 12.90 -0.13
N ILE A 21 0.40 12.34 -0.91
CA ILE A 21 0.30 10.88 -1.08
C ILE A 21 1.52 10.33 -1.83
N TYR A 22 2.07 11.08 -2.77
CA TYR A 22 3.29 10.70 -3.47
C TYR A 22 4.49 10.61 -2.51
N GLN A 23 4.64 11.57 -1.61
CA GLN A 23 5.71 11.58 -0.61
C GLN A 23 5.50 10.55 0.51
N SER A 24 4.24 10.25 0.84
CA SER A 24 3.87 9.44 2.00
C SER A 24 3.75 7.94 1.69
N SER A 25 3.33 7.58 0.48
CA SER A 25 3.07 6.17 0.15
C SER A 25 4.30 5.25 0.31
N PRO A 26 5.55 5.67 0.08
CA PRO A 26 6.71 4.82 0.34
C PRO A 26 6.90 4.45 1.81
N LEU A 27 6.24 5.15 2.73
CA LEU A 27 6.36 4.93 4.18
C LEU A 27 5.38 3.86 4.71
N HIS A 28 4.52 3.28 3.86
CA HIS A 28 3.50 2.32 4.30
C HIS A 28 4.07 1.15 5.11
N ASP A 29 5.21 0.64 4.71
CA ASP A 29 5.88 -0.53 5.29
C ASP A 29 7.05 -0.19 6.24
N ILE A 30 7.21 1.08 6.65
CA ILE A 30 8.34 1.50 7.51
C ILE A 30 8.43 0.68 8.82
N GLY A 31 7.30 0.20 9.30
CA GLY A 31 7.24 -0.61 10.53
C GLY A 31 7.78 -2.03 10.40
N THR A 32 8.12 -2.49 9.19
CA THR A 32 8.75 -3.81 8.98
C THR A 32 10.09 -3.93 9.72
N VAL A 33 10.80 -2.80 9.96
CA VAL A 33 12.03 -2.78 10.75
C VAL A 33 11.84 -3.28 12.20
N GLY A 34 10.61 -3.28 12.71
CA GLY A 34 10.28 -3.79 14.03
C GLY A 34 9.88 -5.27 14.05
N ILE A 35 9.83 -5.95 12.90
CA ILE A 35 9.49 -7.36 12.79
C ILE A 35 10.77 -8.20 12.89
N PRO A 36 10.78 -9.28 13.69
CA PRO A 36 11.96 -10.16 13.79
C PRO A 36 12.38 -10.72 12.43
N ASP A 37 13.68 -10.69 12.13
CA ASP A 37 14.26 -11.17 10.86
C ASP A 37 13.84 -12.59 10.51
N MET A 38 13.75 -13.48 11.52
CA MET A 38 13.33 -14.87 11.33
C MET A 38 11.91 -15.01 10.77
N ILE A 39 11.06 -13.97 10.90
CA ILE A 39 9.72 -13.91 10.36
C ILE A 39 9.75 -13.15 9.03
N LEU A 40 10.37 -11.96 9.02
CA LEU A 40 10.43 -11.09 7.85
C LEU A 40 11.10 -11.76 6.64
N LEU A 41 12.21 -12.48 6.90
CA LEU A 41 13.04 -13.12 5.87
C LEU A 41 12.75 -14.62 5.72
N LYS A 42 11.66 -15.12 6.31
CA LYS A 42 11.35 -16.55 6.28
C LYS A 42 11.15 -17.04 4.84
N PRO A 43 11.92 -18.04 4.40
CA PRO A 43 11.70 -18.67 3.10
C PRO A 43 10.44 -19.55 3.16
N GLY A 44 9.32 -19.05 2.63
CA GLY A 44 8.07 -19.80 2.57
C GLY A 44 6.90 -19.11 3.27
N LYS A 45 5.83 -19.86 3.52
CA LYS A 45 4.62 -19.32 4.16
C LYS A 45 4.81 -19.15 5.66
N LEU A 46 4.30 -18.04 6.19
CA LEU A 46 4.20 -17.81 7.62
C LEU A 46 3.15 -18.74 8.24
N THR A 47 3.37 -19.19 9.48
CA THR A 47 2.33 -19.81 10.30
C THR A 47 1.31 -18.75 10.71
N SER A 48 0.18 -19.16 11.29
CA SER A 48 -0.83 -18.21 11.80
C SER A 48 -0.24 -17.27 12.86
N GLU A 49 0.55 -17.81 13.76
CA GLU A 49 1.21 -17.05 14.85
C GLU A 49 2.24 -16.06 14.30
N GLU A 50 3.06 -16.48 13.33
CA GLU A 50 4.02 -15.62 12.66
C GLU A 50 3.31 -14.52 11.85
N PHE A 51 2.18 -14.83 11.24
CA PHE A 51 1.39 -13.83 10.51
C PHE A 51 0.79 -12.79 11.46
N GLU A 52 0.35 -13.17 12.67
CA GLU A 52 -0.07 -12.21 13.68
C GLU A 52 1.06 -11.24 14.07
N ILE A 53 2.29 -11.74 14.18
CA ILE A 53 3.47 -10.89 14.44
C ILE A 53 3.75 -10.00 13.22
N MET A 54 3.68 -10.54 12.01
CA MET A 54 3.88 -9.77 10.78
C MET A 54 2.89 -8.59 10.67
N LYS A 55 1.62 -8.78 11.04
CA LYS A 55 0.62 -7.71 11.03
C LYS A 55 0.98 -6.51 11.93
N MET A 56 1.84 -6.70 12.91
CA MET A 56 2.26 -5.63 13.81
C MET A 56 3.02 -4.51 13.08
N HIS A 57 3.60 -4.75 11.88
CA HIS A 57 4.31 -3.70 11.14
C HIS A 57 3.43 -2.48 10.90
N SER A 58 2.12 -2.66 10.64
CA SER A 58 1.19 -1.54 10.43
C SER A 58 1.10 -0.65 11.67
N ALA A 59 0.96 -1.25 12.85
CA ALA A 59 0.90 -0.50 14.11
C ALA A 59 2.26 0.13 14.46
N ILE A 60 3.36 -0.59 14.30
CA ILE A 60 4.72 -0.09 14.56
C ILE A 60 5.03 1.09 13.64
N GLY A 61 4.73 0.97 12.34
CA GLY A 61 4.94 2.03 11.35
C GLY A 61 4.12 3.27 11.67
N GLY A 62 2.82 3.10 11.93
CA GLY A 62 1.94 4.18 12.31
C GLY A 62 2.33 4.89 13.60
N ASP A 63 2.76 4.13 14.64
CA ASP A 63 3.25 4.70 15.90
C ASP A 63 4.55 5.50 15.69
N THR A 64 5.46 4.98 14.87
CA THR A 64 6.72 5.65 14.52
C THR A 64 6.47 6.97 13.82
N LEU A 65 5.61 6.97 12.80
CA LEU A 65 5.27 8.19 12.06
C LEU A 65 4.47 9.17 12.91
N ARG A 66 3.60 8.70 13.80
CA ARG A 66 2.89 9.54 14.76
C ARG A 66 3.83 10.28 15.71
N ALA A 67 4.89 9.61 16.17
CA ALA A 67 5.89 10.24 17.01
C ALA A 67 6.67 11.33 16.25
N ALA A 68 7.11 11.03 15.02
CA ALA A 68 7.82 11.97 14.17
C ALA A 68 6.94 13.18 13.77
N ASP A 69 5.67 12.95 13.42
CA ASP A 69 4.72 14.00 13.06
C ASP A 69 4.47 14.99 14.22
N LYS A 70 4.39 14.47 15.44
CA LYS A 70 4.27 15.30 16.64
C LYS A 70 5.47 16.21 16.85
N GLU A 71 6.67 15.70 16.61
CA GLU A 71 7.91 16.48 16.70
C GLU A 71 8.04 17.53 15.59
N ALA A 72 7.57 17.20 14.38
CA ALA A 72 7.56 18.09 13.22
C ALA A 72 6.50 19.22 13.29
N GLY A 73 5.64 19.24 14.30
CA GLY A 73 4.65 20.30 14.52
C GLY A 73 3.29 20.09 13.87
N GLN A 74 2.98 18.87 13.46
CA GLN A 74 1.73 18.45 12.80
C GLN A 74 1.45 19.23 11.49
N HIS A 75 0.71 18.67 10.55
CA HIS A 75 0.46 19.17 9.18
C HIS A 75 1.60 18.93 8.17
N SER A 76 2.35 17.87 8.36
CA SER A 76 3.33 17.42 7.37
C SER A 76 2.78 16.19 6.60
N PHE A 77 3.44 15.84 5.50
CA PHE A 77 3.18 14.57 4.79
C PHE A 77 3.27 13.33 5.72
N LEU A 78 3.90 13.46 6.90
CA LEU A 78 3.96 12.41 7.92
C LEU A 78 2.59 12.08 8.51
N THR A 79 1.68 13.06 8.60
CA THR A 79 0.29 12.80 9.02
C THR A 79 -0.40 11.82 8.05
N MET A 80 -0.27 12.05 6.75
CA MET A 80 -0.81 11.15 5.73
C MET A 80 -0.06 9.80 5.74
N GLY A 81 1.27 9.82 5.86
CA GLY A 81 2.09 8.62 5.96
C GLY A 81 1.70 7.73 7.15
N ARG A 82 1.42 8.34 8.30
CA ARG A 82 0.90 7.64 9.49
C ARG A 82 -0.42 6.93 9.18
N ASP A 83 -1.37 7.61 8.55
CA ASP A 83 -2.67 7.05 8.23
C ASP A 83 -2.55 5.91 7.21
N ILE A 84 -1.65 6.03 6.25
CA ILE A 84 -1.30 4.97 5.30
C ILE A 84 -0.67 3.79 6.04
N ALA A 85 0.37 4.00 6.84
CA ALA A 85 1.07 2.94 7.55
C ALA A 85 0.14 2.13 8.46
N TYR A 86 -0.73 2.80 9.21
CA TYR A 86 -1.73 2.11 10.02
C TYR A 86 -2.74 1.31 9.21
N CYS A 87 -3.23 1.83 8.06
CA CYS A 87 -4.51 1.40 7.50
C CYS A 87 -4.41 0.79 6.09
N HIS A 88 -3.22 0.65 5.48
CA HIS A 88 -3.09 0.10 4.12
C HIS A 88 -3.47 -1.39 4.02
N HIS A 89 -3.57 -2.11 5.12
CA HIS A 89 -4.07 -3.48 5.20
C HIS A 89 -5.52 -3.59 5.70
N GLU A 90 -6.18 -2.46 5.95
CA GLU A 90 -7.62 -2.48 6.15
C GLU A 90 -8.33 -2.84 4.85
N LYS A 91 -9.46 -3.53 4.95
CA LYS A 91 -10.25 -3.93 3.80
C LYS A 91 -11.62 -3.26 3.83
N TRP A 92 -12.14 -2.95 2.66
CA TRP A 92 -13.42 -2.26 2.52
C TRP A 92 -14.56 -2.91 3.30
N ASP A 93 -14.61 -4.25 3.32
CA ASP A 93 -15.63 -5.02 4.03
C ASP A 93 -15.41 -5.14 5.55
N GLY A 94 -14.29 -4.61 6.08
CA GLY A 94 -13.92 -4.67 7.48
C GLY A 94 -13.23 -5.96 7.90
N SER A 95 -12.80 -6.82 6.97
CA SER A 95 -12.03 -8.05 7.27
C SER A 95 -10.51 -7.80 7.37
N GLY A 96 -10.08 -6.54 7.28
CA GLY A 96 -8.67 -6.13 7.37
C GLY A 96 -8.14 -6.00 8.80
N TYR A 97 -6.97 -5.38 8.92
CA TYR A 97 -6.29 -5.13 10.18
C TYR A 97 -5.52 -3.79 10.13
N PRO A 98 -5.11 -3.19 11.25
CA PRO A 98 -5.21 -3.67 12.63
C PRO A 98 -6.50 -3.25 13.36
N PHE A 99 -7.25 -2.26 12.84
CA PHE A 99 -8.38 -1.63 13.55
C PHE A 99 -9.75 -2.16 13.12
N VAL A 100 -9.80 -3.02 12.09
CA VAL A 100 -11.04 -3.58 11.53
C VAL A 100 -11.97 -2.46 11.05
N LEU A 101 -11.39 -1.44 10.43
CA LEU A 101 -12.14 -0.34 9.84
C LEU A 101 -12.90 -0.82 8.60
N LYS A 102 -14.02 -0.17 8.31
CA LYS A 102 -14.90 -0.56 7.20
C LYS A 102 -15.25 0.65 6.34
N GLU A 103 -15.28 0.43 5.03
CA GLU A 103 -15.74 1.42 4.04
C GLU A 103 -14.98 2.76 4.17
N ARG A 104 -15.70 3.89 4.16
CA ARG A 104 -15.12 5.24 4.23
C ARG A 104 -14.54 5.61 5.60
N ARG A 105 -14.63 4.74 6.60
CA ARG A 105 -13.89 4.89 7.86
C ARG A 105 -12.40 4.63 7.68
N ILE A 106 -12.01 3.91 6.63
CA ILE A 106 -10.60 3.77 6.22
C ILE A 106 -10.17 5.10 5.57
N PRO A 107 -9.09 5.72 6.01
CA PRO A 107 -8.57 6.95 5.40
C PRO A 107 -8.38 6.80 3.89
N LEU A 108 -8.77 7.81 3.11
CA LEU A 108 -8.70 7.76 1.64
C LEU A 108 -7.28 7.43 1.12
N PRO A 109 -6.19 8.04 1.62
CA PRO A 109 -4.84 7.69 1.16
C PRO A 109 -4.49 6.21 1.41
N ALA A 110 -4.95 5.62 2.51
CA ALA A 110 -4.74 4.19 2.78
C ALA A 110 -5.53 3.30 1.80
N ARG A 111 -6.78 3.66 1.45
CA ARG A 111 -7.57 2.92 0.43
C ARG A 111 -6.91 2.94 -0.94
N ILE A 112 -6.32 4.08 -1.33
CA ILE A 112 -5.60 4.23 -2.59
C ILE A 112 -4.31 3.41 -2.55
N THR A 113 -3.54 3.50 -1.47
CA THR A 113 -2.27 2.76 -1.31
C THR A 113 -2.50 1.26 -1.27
N ALA A 114 -3.55 0.76 -0.61
CA ALA A 114 -3.89 -0.66 -0.57
C ALA A 114 -4.06 -1.29 -1.96
N LEU A 115 -4.72 -0.60 -2.88
CA LEU A 115 -4.86 -1.09 -4.26
C LEU A 115 -3.52 -1.03 -5.00
N ALA A 116 -2.78 0.06 -4.86
CA ALA A 116 -1.49 0.24 -5.52
C ALA A 116 -0.46 -0.81 -5.06
N ASP A 117 -0.38 -1.08 -3.76
CA ASP A 117 0.49 -2.10 -3.17
C ASP A 117 0.14 -3.50 -3.71
N VAL A 118 -1.13 -3.88 -3.68
CA VAL A 118 -1.55 -5.19 -4.22
C VAL A 118 -1.23 -5.29 -5.72
N TYR A 119 -1.44 -4.24 -6.50
CA TYR A 119 -1.09 -4.23 -7.92
C TYR A 119 0.42 -4.42 -8.12
N ASP A 120 1.26 -3.72 -7.36
CA ASP A 120 2.72 -3.86 -7.41
C ASP A 120 3.14 -5.29 -7.04
N VAL A 121 2.62 -5.83 -5.93
CA VAL A 121 2.87 -7.22 -5.49
C VAL A 121 2.51 -8.25 -6.55
N LEU A 122 1.43 -8.03 -7.29
CA LEU A 122 0.98 -8.95 -8.34
C LEU A 122 1.85 -8.88 -9.59
N THR A 123 2.34 -7.69 -9.96
CA THR A 123 3.05 -7.43 -11.22
C THR A 123 4.57 -7.41 -11.09
N SER A 124 5.10 -7.40 -9.86
CA SER A 124 6.54 -7.42 -9.61
C SER A 124 7.09 -8.85 -9.51
N LYS A 125 8.31 -9.06 -10.01
CA LYS A 125 9.04 -10.32 -9.88
C LYS A 125 9.44 -10.53 -8.42
N ARG A 126 9.20 -11.73 -7.90
CA ARG A 126 9.61 -12.13 -6.55
C ARG A 126 10.45 -13.40 -6.60
N PRO A 127 11.32 -13.67 -5.60
CA PRO A 127 12.23 -14.83 -5.62
C PRO A 127 11.54 -16.18 -5.88
N TYR A 128 10.28 -16.29 -5.48
CA TYR A 128 9.52 -17.57 -5.55
C TYR A 128 8.26 -17.49 -6.41
N LYS A 129 8.06 -16.38 -7.16
CA LYS A 129 6.84 -16.19 -7.95
C LYS A 129 7.08 -15.29 -9.16
N GLU A 130 6.77 -15.82 -10.34
CA GLU A 130 6.71 -15.00 -11.55
C GLU A 130 5.61 -13.95 -11.46
N PRO A 131 5.80 -12.75 -12.04
CA PRO A 131 4.81 -11.71 -12.05
C PRO A 131 3.55 -12.15 -12.82
N PHE A 132 2.39 -11.75 -12.34
CA PHE A 132 1.18 -11.90 -13.13
C PHE A 132 1.16 -10.86 -14.25
N SER A 133 0.48 -11.21 -15.35
CA SER A 133 0.19 -10.22 -16.39
C SER A 133 -0.74 -9.14 -15.84
N HIS A 134 -0.72 -7.97 -16.48
CA HIS A 134 -1.65 -6.88 -16.17
C HIS A 134 -3.10 -7.36 -16.15
N GLU A 135 -3.53 -8.10 -17.18
CA GLU A 135 -4.90 -8.60 -17.32
C GLU A 135 -5.31 -9.47 -16.12
N LYS A 136 -4.42 -10.37 -15.70
CA LYS A 136 -4.70 -11.21 -14.53
C LYS A 136 -4.75 -10.40 -13.24
N SER A 137 -3.86 -9.44 -13.07
CA SER A 137 -3.83 -8.54 -11.91
C SER A 137 -5.07 -7.67 -11.86
N LYS A 138 -5.52 -7.14 -13.01
CA LYS A 138 -6.77 -6.41 -13.16
C LYS A 138 -7.97 -7.24 -12.72
N THR A 139 -8.10 -8.46 -13.21
CA THR A 139 -9.19 -9.37 -12.80
C THR A 139 -9.23 -9.59 -11.29
N ILE A 140 -8.08 -9.80 -10.64
CA ILE A 140 -8.00 -9.97 -9.18
C ILE A 140 -8.47 -8.71 -8.45
N ILE A 141 -8.11 -7.52 -8.95
CA ILE A 141 -8.53 -6.25 -8.37
C ILE A 141 -10.04 -6.04 -8.54
N GLU A 142 -10.59 -6.33 -9.73
CA GLU A 142 -12.03 -6.26 -10.01
C GLU A 142 -12.83 -7.20 -9.11
N GLU A 143 -12.36 -8.45 -8.91
CA GLU A 143 -12.97 -9.42 -8.00
C GLU A 143 -12.93 -8.95 -6.53
N GLY A 144 -11.91 -8.16 -6.16
CA GLY A 144 -11.80 -7.54 -4.84
C GLY A 144 -12.65 -6.29 -4.62
N ARG A 145 -13.36 -5.80 -5.64
CA ARG A 145 -14.22 -4.61 -5.55
C ARG A 145 -15.29 -4.78 -4.47
N SER A 146 -15.45 -3.78 -3.62
CA SER A 146 -16.40 -3.76 -2.49
C SER A 146 -16.15 -4.80 -1.37
N THR A 147 -15.07 -5.57 -1.47
CA THR A 147 -14.62 -6.49 -0.41
C THR A 147 -13.24 -6.09 0.09
N HIS A 148 -12.21 -6.25 -0.69
CA HIS A 148 -10.87 -5.79 -0.36
C HIS A 148 -10.74 -4.29 -0.62
N PHE A 149 -11.17 -3.83 -1.79
CA PHE A 149 -10.93 -2.48 -2.29
C PHE A 149 -12.19 -1.61 -2.28
N ASP A 150 -11.94 -0.32 -2.07
CA ASP A 150 -12.94 0.73 -2.30
C ASP A 150 -13.40 0.69 -3.76
N PRO A 151 -14.71 0.58 -4.03
CA PRO A 151 -15.23 0.56 -5.40
C PRO A 151 -14.85 1.79 -6.22
N ASP A 152 -14.78 2.98 -5.61
CA ASP A 152 -14.41 4.21 -6.31
C ASP A 152 -12.92 4.21 -6.70
N VAL A 153 -12.05 3.63 -5.86
CA VAL A 153 -10.62 3.46 -6.17
C VAL A 153 -10.42 2.44 -7.29
N VAL A 154 -11.20 1.35 -7.30
CA VAL A 154 -11.16 0.37 -8.40
C VAL A 154 -11.61 1.01 -9.71
N ASP A 155 -12.69 1.80 -9.71
CA ASP A 155 -13.19 2.48 -10.91
C ASP A 155 -12.14 3.48 -11.46
N ALA A 156 -11.46 4.21 -10.57
CA ALA A 156 -10.37 5.12 -10.95
C ALA A 156 -9.15 4.36 -11.52
N PHE A 157 -8.79 3.21 -10.95
CA PHE A 157 -7.74 2.33 -11.48
C PHE A 157 -8.08 1.86 -12.90
N LEU A 158 -9.30 1.37 -13.12
CA LEU A 158 -9.74 0.89 -14.44
C LEU A 158 -9.74 2.01 -15.47
N ALA A 159 -10.17 3.21 -15.11
CA ALA A 159 -10.14 4.37 -16.00
C ALA A 159 -8.71 4.81 -16.38
N ARG A 160 -7.71 4.43 -15.61
CA ARG A 160 -6.28 4.79 -15.82
C ARG A 160 -5.36 3.58 -16.00
N GLU A 161 -5.89 2.40 -16.30
CA GLU A 161 -5.13 1.16 -16.43
C GLU A 161 -3.90 1.29 -17.34
N ASN A 162 -3.99 2.04 -18.44
CA ASN A 162 -2.87 2.27 -19.35
C ASN A 162 -1.69 2.98 -18.68
N LYS A 163 -1.92 3.88 -17.72
CA LYS A 163 -0.84 4.51 -16.94
C LYS A 163 -0.15 3.48 -16.03
N PHE A 164 -0.91 2.60 -15.39
CA PHE A 164 -0.36 1.53 -14.56
C PHE A 164 0.50 0.57 -15.39
N ILE A 165 0.05 0.18 -16.60
CA ILE A 165 0.85 -0.64 -17.52
C ILE A 165 2.17 0.04 -17.87
N LEU A 166 2.16 1.34 -18.18
CA LEU A 166 3.37 2.10 -18.53
C LEU A 166 4.36 2.15 -17.36
N ILE A 167 3.89 2.43 -16.14
CA ILE A 167 4.71 2.48 -14.94
C ILE A 167 5.31 1.09 -14.66
N CYS A 168 4.51 0.03 -14.72
CA CYS A 168 4.98 -1.34 -14.51
C CYS A 168 6.09 -1.70 -15.51
N LYS A 169 5.93 -1.37 -16.80
CA LYS A 169 6.94 -1.61 -17.82
C LYS A 169 8.21 -0.79 -17.60
N SER A 170 8.11 0.45 -17.17
CA SER A 170 9.29 1.28 -16.88
C SER A 170 10.10 0.73 -15.70
N ASN A 171 9.43 0.23 -14.67
CA ASN A 171 10.09 -0.37 -13.50
C ASN A 171 10.75 -1.72 -13.83
N GLN A 172 10.17 -2.50 -14.75
CA GLN A 172 10.78 -3.75 -15.21
C GLN A 172 12.02 -3.53 -16.11
N SER A 173 12.13 -2.37 -16.76
CA SER A 173 13.26 -2.01 -17.63
C SER A 173 14.47 -1.50 -16.84
N THR A 174 14.27 -1.02 -15.64
CA THR A 174 15.31 -0.68 -14.69
C THR A 174 15.52 -1.90 -13.81
N ASP A 175 16.53 -2.72 -14.13
CA ASP A 175 17.02 -3.84 -13.30
C ASP A 175 17.60 -3.34 -11.94
N GLU A 176 17.27 -2.15 -11.52
CA GLU A 176 17.61 -1.58 -10.23
C GLU A 176 16.50 -1.92 -9.23
N LEU A 177 16.80 -2.95 -8.44
CA LEU A 177 16.05 -3.25 -7.22
C LEU A 177 15.83 -1.97 -6.42
N SER A 178 14.63 -1.78 -5.90
CA SER A 178 14.38 -0.69 -4.94
C SER A 178 15.39 -0.80 -3.77
N PRO A 179 15.74 0.30 -3.10
CA PRO A 179 16.69 0.25 -1.97
C PRO A 179 16.34 -0.80 -0.92
N ILE A 180 15.03 -1.02 -0.68
CA ILE A 180 14.54 -2.06 0.25
C ILE A 180 14.76 -3.46 -0.33
N GLN A 181 14.53 -3.67 -1.61
CA GLN A 181 14.77 -4.95 -2.29
C GLN A 181 16.28 -5.27 -2.40
N GLN A 182 17.13 -4.24 -2.54
CA GLN A 182 18.59 -4.39 -2.47
C GLN A 182 19.03 -4.84 -1.08
N VAL A 183 18.49 -4.25 -0.02
CA VAL A 183 18.76 -4.66 1.36
C VAL A 183 18.32 -6.10 1.61
N VAL A 184 17.14 -6.49 1.15
CA VAL A 184 16.64 -7.88 1.29
C VAL A 184 17.50 -8.89 0.52
N GLN A 185 18.06 -8.53 -0.65
CA GLN A 185 19.00 -9.40 -1.38
C GLN A 185 20.43 -9.43 -0.79
N MET A 186 20.86 -8.36 -0.10
CA MET A 186 22.19 -8.32 0.54
C MET A 186 22.27 -9.12 1.83
N ILE A 187 21.11 -9.44 2.44
CA ILE A 187 21.03 -10.16 3.72
C ILE A 187 20.72 -11.66 3.51
N GLY A 188 20.38 -12.11 2.32
CA GLY A 188 20.15 -13.52 1.94
C GLY A 188 21.30 -14.11 1.15
#